data_41061cd4fe8ea78dad139b4728bd8507
#
_entry.id   41061cd4fe8ea78dad139b4728bd8507
#
_cell.length_a   1.000
_cell.length_b   1.000
_cell.length_c   1.000
_cell.angle_alpha   90.00
_cell.angle_beta   90.00
_cell.angle_gamma   90.00
#
_symmetry.space_group_name_H-M   'P 1'
#
loop_
_entity.id
_entity.type
_entity.pdbx_description
1 polymer ?
#
loop_
_entity_poly.entity_id
_entity_poly.type
_entity_poly.pdbx_seq_one_letter_code
_entity_poly.pdbx_strand_id
1 'polypeptide(L)'
;MTTSDTCAPFAAGPAVQGLAPQTASASEATAWMSAADYVESLRRLRPVVWVDGRRVDSVADEPALRPGVQALGVSYDMARRDELAPLMRAQRPDGHAVPRMLHINRSAGDLLNKLEAVRLLCQETGCAQRYLAHDALNALAQSSARLDDA
;
A
#
# COMPACT_ATOMS: atom_id res chain seq x y z
N MET A 1 2.20 37.30 -32.56
CA MET A 1 2.80 37.42 -31.20
C MET A 1 2.41 36.15 -30.45
N THR A 2 3.23 35.13 -30.52
CA THR A 2 3.04 33.82 -29.90
C THR A 2 3.98 33.75 -28.71
N THR A 3 3.47 33.82 -27.51
CA THR A 3 4.25 33.61 -26.28
C THR A 3 4.28 32.10 -25.99
N SER A 4 5.47 31.52 -26.21
CA SER A 4 5.77 30.15 -25.75
C SER A 4 6.03 30.17 -24.27
N ASP A 5 5.09 29.71 -23.47
CA ASP A 5 5.30 29.41 -22.05
C ASP A 5 6.14 28.11 -21.93
N THR A 6 7.42 28.29 -21.69
CA THR A 6 8.33 27.20 -21.38
C THR A 6 8.17 26.85 -19.90
N CYS A 7 7.49 25.75 -19.63
CA CYS A 7 7.38 25.18 -18.28
C CYS A 7 8.80 24.77 -17.82
N ALA A 8 9.30 25.43 -16.78
CA ALA A 8 10.59 25.11 -16.17
C ALA A 8 10.53 23.74 -15.48
N PRO A 9 11.57 22.91 -15.56
CA PRO A 9 11.59 21.62 -14.85
C PRO A 9 11.61 21.84 -13.34
N PHE A 10 10.74 21.11 -12.65
CA PHE A 10 10.64 21.09 -11.20
C PHE A 10 11.99 20.66 -10.61
N ALA A 11 12.59 21.52 -9.80
CA ALA A 11 13.86 21.23 -9.14
C ALA A 11 13.71 20.03 -8.22
N ALA A 12 14.62 19.06 -8.35
CA ALA A 12 14.70 17.93 -7.45
C ALA A 12 14.90 18.43 -6.01
N GLY A 13 13.98 18.11 -5.13
CA GLY A 13 14.08 18.41 -3.70
C GLY A 13 15.30 17.71 -3.06
N PRO A 14 15.75 18.16 -1.88
CA PRO A 14 16.92 17.62 -1.23
C PRO A 14 16.79 16.12 -0.98
N ALA A 15 17.82 15.37 -1.35
CA ALA A 15 17.94 13.94 -1.10
C ALA A 15 17.73 13.65 0.40
N VAL A 16 16.81 12.76 0.71
CA VAL A 16 16.59 12.27 2.06
C VAL A 16 17.85 11.49 2.47
N GLN A 17 18.68 12.12 3.31
CA GLN A 17 19.89 11.49 3.85
C GLN A 17 19.50 10.51 4.97
N GLY A 18 19.97 9.28 4.83
CA GLY A 18 20.40 8.46 5.94
C GLY A 18 19.33 7.61 6.64
N LEU A 19 18.93 6.52 6.01
CA LEU A 19 18.68 5.29 6.76
C LEU A 19 19.65 4.23 6.21
N ALA A 20 20.61 3.82 7.06
CA ALA A 20 21.48 2.69 6.72
C ALA A 20 20.63 1.45 6.41
N PRO A 21 20.97 0.67 5.38
CA PRO A 21 20.21 -0.54 5.07
C PRO A 21 20.40 -1.53 6.22
N GLN A 22 19.35 -1.74 7.01
CA GLN A 22 19.27 -2.91 7.87
C GLN A 22 19.09 -4.10 6.95
N THR A 23 20.09 -4.96 6.90
CA THR A 23 20.06 -6.22 6.17
C THR A 23 19.05 -7.15 6.83
N ALA A 24 17.80 -7.09 6.36
CA ALA A 24 16.81 -8.12 6.69
C ALA A 24 17.31 -9.44 6.09
N SER A 25 17.39 -10.49 6.92
CA SER A 25 17.87 -11.79 6.48
C SER A 25 16.92 -12.40 5.46
N ALA A 26 17.43 -13.20 4.53
CA ALA A 26 16.66 -13.88 3.48
C ALA A 26 15.50 -14.76 4.04
N SER A 27 15.52 -15.09 5.32
CA SER A 27 14.48 -15.82 6.06
C SER A 27 13.20 -14.99 6.28
N GLU A 28 13.28 -13.66 6.37
CA GLU A 28 12.10 -12.79 6.59
C GLU A 28 11.29 -12.57 5.31
N ALA A 29 11.90 -12.63 4.12
CA ALA A 29 11.22 -12.45 2.84
C ALA A 29 10.13 -13.52 2.59
N THR A 30 10.27 -14.71 3.20
CA THR A 30 9.32 -15.82 3.05
C THR A 30 8.06 -15.64 3.91
N ALA A 31 8.09 -14.77 4.91
CA ALA A 31 6.96 -14.52 5.82
C ALA A 31 5.94 -13.50 5.26
N TRP A 32 6.25 -12.78 4.18
CA TRP A 32 5.38 -11.76 3.61
C TRP A 32 4.38 -12.37 2.61
N MET A 33 3.11 -12.00 2.77
CA MET A 33 2.05 -12.36 1.82
C MET A 33 2.42 -11.91 0.41
N SER A 34 2.26 -12.80 -0.56
CA SER A 34 2.36 -12.50 -2.00
C SER A 34 1.00 -12.08 -2.57
N ALA A 35 1.00 -11.60 -3.82
CA ALA A 35 -0.25 -11.39 -4.57
C ALA A 35 -1.06 -12.69 -4.68
N ALA A 36 -0.40 -13.84 -4.89
CA ALA A 36 -1.05 -15.14 -4.97
C ALA A 36 -1.70 -15.53 -3.62
N ASP A 37 -1.00 -15.33 -2.50
CA ASP A 37 -1.53 -15.58 -1.16
C ASP A 37 -2.73 -14.67 -0.86
N TYR A 38 -2.68 -13.42 -1.32
CA TYR A 38 -3.80 -12.49 -1.20
C TYR A 38 -5.03 -12.98 -1.97
N VAL A 39 -4.88 -13.39 -3.21
CA VAL A 39 -5.97 -13.96 -4.03
C VAL A 39 -6.56 -15.19 -3.34
N GLU A 40 -5.71 -16.08 -2.83
CA GLU A 40 -6.17 -17.26 -2.11
C GLU A 40 -6.90 -16.91 -0.80
N SER A 41 -6.47 -15.85 -0.10
CA SER A 41 -7.18 -15.37 1.08
C SER A 41 -8.61 -14.89 0.75
N LEU A 42 -8.80 -14.24 -0.39
CA LEU A 42 -10.13 -13.82 -0.86
C LEU A 42 -11.05 -15.00 -1.14
N ARG A 43 -10.52 -16.11 -1.69
CA ARG A 43 -11.29 -17.35 -1.91
C ARG A 43 -11.80 -17.94 -0.59
N ARG A 44 -11.00 -17.84 0.48
CA ARG A 44 -11.39 -18.34 1.83
C ARG A 44 -12.43 -17.49 2.52
N LEU A 45 -12.38 -16.16 2.34
CA LEU A 45 -13.27 -15.22 3.02
C LEU A 45 -14.74 -15.32 2.58
N ARG A 46 -15.02 -15.72 1.36
CA ARG A 46 -16.36 -15.89 0.77
C ARG A 46 -17.35 -14.76 1.11
N PRO A 47 -17.00 -13.48 0.90
CA PRO A 47 -17.90 -12.37 1.15
C PRO A 47 -19.13 -12.46 0.23
N VAL A 48 -20.27 -11.97 0.70
CA VAL A 48 -21.47 -11.85 -0.13
C VAL A 48 -21.36 -10.56 -0.95
N VAL A 49 -21.10 -10.69 -2.22
CA VAL A 49 -20.91 -9.56 -3.16
C VAL A 49 -21.88 -9.69 -4.34
N TRP A 50 -22.43 -8.57 -4.78
CA TRP A 50 -23.30 -8.46 -5.94
C TRP A 50 -22.64 -7.55 -6.97
N VAL A 51 -22.61 -8.00 -8.22
CA VAL A 51 -22.13 -7.24 -9.37
C VAL A 51 -23.21 -7.27 -10.44
N ASP A 52 -23.63 -6.11 -10.94
CA ASP A 52 -24.68 -5.97 -11.96
C ASP A 52 -25.95 -6.77 -11.65
N GLY A 53 -26.37 -6.75 -10.38
CA GLY A 53 -27.60 -7.42 -9.93
C GLY A 53 -27.49 -8.94 -9.76
N ARG A 54 -26.34 -9.55 -10.01
CA ARG A 54 -26.09 -10.98 -9.75
C ARG A 54 -25.13 -11.19 -8.59
N ARG A 55 -25.35 -12.23 -7.82
CA ARG A 55 -24.44 -12.64 -6.76
C ARG A 55 -23.17 -13.23 -7.38
N VAL A 56 -22.03 -12.84 -6.82
CA VAL A 56 -20.69 -13.33 -7.19
C VAL A 56 -20.34 -14.54 -6.32
N ASP A 57 -19.90 -15.63 -6.93
CA ASP A 57 -19.51 -16.85 -6.20
C ASP A 57 -18.13 -16.71 -5.56
N SER A 58 -17.19 -16.05 -6.25
CA SER A 58 -15.83 -15.80 -5.78
C SER A 58 -15.36 -14.42 -6.22
N VAL A 59 -15.04 -13.55 -5.25
CA VAL A 59 -14.46 -12.22 -5.51
C VAL A 59 -13.12 -12.32 -6.24
N ALA A 60 -12.32 -13.35 -5.90
CA ALA A 60 -11.01 -13.58 -6.50
C ALA A 60 -11.08 -13.92 -7.99
N ASP A 61 -12.14 -14.61 -8.41
CA ASP A 61 -12.26 -15.21 -9.74
C ASP A 61 -13.23 -14.42 -10.64
N GLU A 62 -13.98 -13.46 -10.09
CA GLU A 62 -14.92 -12.63 -10.83
C GLU A 62 -14.21 -11.69 -11.81
N PRO A 63 -14.45 -11.80 -13.12
CA PRO A 63 -13.78 -10.98 -14.13
C PRO A 63 -13.92 -9.48 -13.93
N ALA A 64 -15.10 -9.02 -13.49
CA ALA A 64 -15.38 -7.59 -13.26
C ALA A 64 -14.57 -7.02 -12.08
N LEU A 65 -14.18 -7.84 -11.09
CA LEU A 65 -13.40 -7.45 -9.92
C LEU A 65 -11.90 -7.68 -10.08
N ARG A 66 -11.49 -8.46 -11.09
CA ARG A 66 -10.09 -8.85 -11.33
C ARG A 66 -9.11 -7.66 -11.38
N PRO A 67 -9.39 -6.54 -12.07
CA PRO A 67 -8.46 -5.40 -12.11
C PRO A 67 -8.15 -4.85 -10.70
N GLY A 68 -9.17 -4.70 -9.85
CA GLY A 68 -9.01 -4.25 -8.47
C GLY A 68 -8.23 -5.25 -7.61
N VAL A 69 -8.53 -6.55 -7.75
CA VAL A 69 -7.82 -7.61 -7.03
C VAL A 69 -6.34 -7.63 -7.42
N GLN A 70 -6.03 -7.52 -8.72
CA GLN A 70 -4.64 -7.47 -9.20
C GLN A 70 -3.91 -6.22 -8.70
N ALA A 71 -4.52 -5.04 -8.79
CA ALA A 71 -3.92 -3.79 -8.32
C ALA A 71 -3.58 -3.85 -6.81
N LEU A 72 -4.44 -4.43 -5.99
CA LEU A 72 -4.17 -4.65 -4.57
C LEU A 72 -3.03 -5.67 -4.36
N GLY A 73 -3.00 -6.74 -5.15
CA GLY A 73 -1.96 -7.78 -5.11
C GLY A 73 -0.56 -7.21 -5.32
N VAL A 74 -0.38 -6.27 -6.25
CA VAL A 74 0.93 -5.63 -6.52
C VAL A 74 1.55 -5.05 -5.25
N SER A 75 0.75 -4.47 -4.35
CA SER A 75 1.27 -3.90 -3.10
C SER A 75 1.93 -4.92 -2.18
N TYR A 76 1.47 -6.18 -2.21
CA TYR A 76 2.06 -7.27 -1.45
C TYR A 76 3.38 -7.74 -2.10
N ASP A 77 3.39 -7.91 -3.42
CA ASP A 77 4.60 -8.30 -4.15
C ASP A 77 5.70 -7.24 -4.05
N MET A 78 5.35 -5.95 -4.11
CA MET A 78 6.32 -4.86 -3.90
C MET A 78 6.91 -4.87 -2.49
N ALA A 79 6.13 -5.23 -1.46
CA ALA A 79 6.65 -5.36 -0.10
C ALA A 79 7.63 -6.53 0.07
N ARG A 80 7.67 -7.49 -0.86
CA ARG A 80 8.60 -8.63 -0.86
C ARG A 80 9.94 -8.30 -1.53
N ARG A 81 9.98 -7.26 -2.35
CA ARG A 81 11.20 -6.82 -3.04
C ARG A 81 12.13 -6.12 -2.06
N ASP A 82 13.36 -6.61 -1.92
CA ASP A 82 14.31 -6.05 -0.96
C ASP A 82 14.74 -4.64 -1.31
N GLU A 83 14.84 -4.31 -2.59
CA GLU A 83 15.15 -2.96 -3.07
C GLU A 83 14.06 -1.93 -2.70
N LEU A 84 12.83 -2.38 -2.50
CA LEU A 84 11.71 -1.54 -2.10
C LEU A 84 11.38 -1.64 -0.60
N ALA A 85 12.08 -2.49 0.15
CA ALA A 85 11.82 -2.73 1.55
C ALA A 85 11.79 -1.45 2.41
N PRO A 86 12.72 -0.48 2.27
CA PRO A 86 12.70 0.74 3.07
C PRO A 86 11.42 1.56 2.87
N LEU A 87 10.84 1.47 1.67
CA LEU A 87 9.64 2.22 1.32
C LEU A 87 8.36 1.42 1.56
N MET A 88 8.33 0.14 1.18
CA MET A 88 7.12 -0.69 1.19
C MET A 88 6.87 -1.42 2.50
N ARG A 89 7.84 -1.44 3.41
CA ARG A 89 7.73 -2.00 4.76
C ARG A 89 7.76 -0.88 5.81
N ALA A 90 7.10 -1.09 6.94
CA ALA A 90 7.13 -0.21 8.10
C ALA A 90 7.28 -1.05 9.37
N GLN A 91 7.85 -0.48 10.43
CA GLN A 91 7.94 -1.15 11.72
C GLN A 91 6.85 -0.64 12.66
N ARG A 92 6.17 -1.55 13.32
CA ARG A 92 5.25 -1.28 14.41
C ARG A 92 6.04 -1.01 15.70
N PRO A 93 5.40 -0.37 16.72
CA PRO A 93 6.04 -0.13 18.02
C PRO A 93 6.51 -1.41 18.74
N ASP A 94 5.88 -2.55 18.44
CA ASP A 94 6.24 -3.87 18.96
C ASP A 94 7.45 -4.51 18.24
N GLY A 95 8.07 -3.80 17.28
CA GLY A 95 9.22 -4.26 16.52
C GLY A 95 8.88 -5.14 15.32
N HIS A 96 7.60 -5.51 15.12
CA HIS A 96 7.20 -6.30 13.96
C HIS A 96 7.14 -5.45 12.70
N ALA A 97 7.71 -5.95 11.62
CA ALA A 97 7.61 -5.33 10.31
C ALA A 97 6.25 -5.67 9.66
N VAL A 98 5.63 -4.69 9.03
CA VAL A 98 4.34 -4.81 8.32
C VAL A 98 4.41 -4.15 6.95
N PRO A 99 3.59 -4.57 5.97
CA PRO A 99 3.45 -3.83 4.72
C PRO A 99 3.02 -2.38 5.02
N ARG A 100 3.68 -1.40 4.39
CA ARG A 100 3.42 0.02 4.68
C ARG A 100 1.95 0.41 4.53
N MET A 101 1.26 -0.16 3.59
CA MET A 101 -0.18 0.10 3.38
C MET A 101 -1.09 -0.45 4.48
N LEU A 102 -0.54 -1.19 5.46
CA LEU A 102 -1.26 -1.68 6.65
C LEU A 102 -0.73 -1.04 7.95
N HIS A 103 0.20 -0.07 7.83
CA HIS A 103 0.78 0.63 8.96
C HIS A 103 -0.08 1.83 9.38
N ILE A 104 -0.22 2.06 10.69
CA ILE A 104 -0.78 3.30 11.22
C ILE A 104 0.35 4.34 11.29
N ASN A 105 0.21 5.44 10.55
CA ASN A 105 1.20 6.51 10.53
C ASN A 105 1.31 7.17 11.92
N ARG A 106 2.53 7.26 12.44
CA ARG A 106 2.82 7.85 13.76
C ARG A 106 3.75 9.03 13.70
N SER A 107 4.32 9.31 12.52
CA SER A 107 5.29 10.36 12.30
C SER A 107 5.12 11.03 10.93
N ALA A 108 5.70 12.22 10.77
CA ALA A 108 5.80 12.87 9.46
C ALA A 108 6.61 12.01 8.47
N GLY A 109 7.62 11.28 8.94
CA GLY A 109 8.40 10.34 8.13
C GLY A 109 7.54 9.21 7.57
N ASP A 110 6.65 8.63 8.37
CA ASP A 110 5.69 7.62 7.90
C ASP A 110 4.81 8.16 6.78
N LEU A 111 4.32 9.38 6.95
CA LEU A 111 3.47 10.03 5.96
C LEU A 111 4.20 10.29 4.64
N LEU A 112 5.43 10.79 4.68
CA LEU A 112 6.25 11.03 3.50
C LEU A 112 6.56 9.71 2.77
N ASN A 113 6.98 8.68 3.49
CA ASN A 113 7.21 7.35 2.93
C ASN A 113 5.93 6.75 2.32
N LYS A 114 4.77 6.97 2.96
CA LYS A 114 3.48 6.56 2.41
C LYS A 114 3.21 7.23 1.07
N LEU A 115 3.41 8.55 0.98
CA LEU A 115 3.15 9.29 -0.26
C LEU A 115 4.02 8.77 -1.42
N GLU A 116 5.29 8.49 -1.16
CA GLU A 116 6.18 7.92 -2.17
C GLU A 116 5.80 6.48 -2.54
N ALA A 117 5.43 5.64 -1.58
CA ALA A 117 4.93 4.29 -1.83
C ALA A 117 3.64 4.31 -2.68
N VAL A 118 2.72 5.24 -2.40
CA VAL A 118 1.50 5.44 -3.20
C VAL A 118 1.83 5.87 -4.62
N ARG A 119 2.79 6.80 -4.79
CA ARG A 119 3.24 7.23 -6.10
C ARG A 119 3.73 6.04 -6.94
N LEU A 120 4.58 5.19 -6.38
CA LEU A 120 5.07 3.99 -7.07
C LEU A 120 3.94 3.00 -7.38
N LEU A 121 3.05 2.74 -6.43
CA LEU A 121 1.89 1.87 -6.65
C LEU A 121 0.99 2.39 -7.77
N CYS A 122 0.72 3.69 -7.80
CA CYS A 122 -0.07 4.31 -8.86
C CYS A 122 0.63 4.23 -10.23
N GLN A 123 1.94 4.36 -10.29
CA GLN A 123 2.70 4.19 -11.53
C GLN A 123 2.63 2.75 -12.06
N GLU A 124 2.71 1.77 -11.16
CA GLU A 124 2.68 0.35 -11.52
C GLU A 124 1.27 -0.14 -11.93
N THR A 125 0.23 0.36 -11.26
CA THR A 125 -1.12 -0.19 -11.37
C THR A 125 -2.11 0.73 -12.06
N GLY A 126 -1.81 2.01 -12.22
CA GLY A 126 -2.79 3.02 -12.63
C GLY A 126 -3.95 3.21 -11.63
N CYS A 127 -3.80 2.73 -10.40
CA CYS A 127 -4.91 2.62 -9.43
C CYS A 127 -4.50 3.11 -8.04
N ALA A 128 -5.35 3.94 -7.42
CA ALA A 128 -5.17 4.46 -6.07
C ALA A 128 -5.93 3.68 -4.97
N GLN A 129 -6.57 2.55 -5.28
CA GLN A 129 -7.44 1.82 -4.32
C GLN A 129 -6.74 1.47 -3.00
N ARG A 130 -5.47 1.06 -3.06
CA ARG A 130 -4.72 0.72 -1.85
C ARG A 130 -4.50 1.92 -0.94
N TYR A 131 -4.37 3.11 -1.50
CA TYR A 131 -4.27 4.36 -0.77
C TYR A 131 -5.54 4.65 0.05
N LEU A 132 -6.73 4.51 -0.55
CA LEU A 132 -8.00 4.74 0.13
C LEU A 132 -8.19 3.82 1.34
N ALA A 133 -7.86 2.54 1.21
CA ALA A 133 -7.92 1.58 2.32
C ALA A 133 -6.95 1.96 3.45
N HIS A 134 -5.74 2.43 3.12
CA HIS A 134 -4.78 2.91 4.10
C HIS A 134 -5.26 4.17 4.84
N ASP A 135 -5.84 5.13 4.13
CA ASP A 135 -6.39 6.33 4.76
C ASP A 135 -7.57 6.02 5.68
N ALA A 136 -8.47 5.14 5.26
CA ALA A 136 -9.58 4.68 6.10
C ALA A 136 -9.07 4.02 7.39
N LEU A 137 -8.05 3.15 7.30
CA LEU A 137 -7.41 2.51 8.45
C LEU A 137 -6.82 3.55 9.42
N ASN A 138 -6.12 4.55 8.90
CA ASN A 138 -5.53 5.62 9.72
C ASN A 138 -6.60 6.51 10.35
N ALA A 139 -7.67 6.86 9.63
CA ALA A 139 -8.79 7.64 10.15
C ALA A 139 -9.51 6.88 11.29
N LEU A 140 -9.76 5.59 11.14
CA LEU A 140 -10.35 4.76 12.19
C LEU A 140 -9.47 4.70 13.43
N ALA A 141 -8.16 4.52 13.27
CA ALA A 141 -7.22 4.51 14.39
C ALA A 141 -7.20 5.83 15.16
N GLN A 142 -7.25 6.96 14.46
CA GLN A 142 -7.31 8.29 15.08
C GLN A 142 -8.64 8.53 15.81
N SER A 143 -9.75 8.07 15.24
CA SER A 143 -11.08 8.24 15.85
C SER A 143 -11.23 7.37 17.10
N SER A 144 -10.73 6.12 17.07
CA SER A 144 -10.77 5.20 18.21
C SER A 144 -9.97 5.77 19.39
N ALA A 145 -8.75 6.26 19.14
CA ALA A 145 -7.91 6.81 20.19
C ALA A 145 -8.57 7.99 20.93
N ARG A 146 -9.34 8.82 20.22
CA ARG A 146 -10.08 9.94 20.84
C ARG A 146 -11.28 9.50 21.70
N LEU A 147 -11.85 8.34 21.41
CA LEU A 147 -12.96 7.81 22.19
C LEU A 147 -12.47 7.15 23.49
N ASP A 148 -11.25 6.59 23.49
CA ASP A 148 -10.64 6.01 24.68
C ASP A 148 -10.18 7.08 25.69
N ASP A 149 -9.94 8.31 25.23
CA ASP A 149 -9.53 9.47 26.05
C ASP A 149 -10.72 10.26 26.63
N ALA A 150 -11.96 9.92 26.29
CA ALA A 150 -13.21 10.64 26.70
C ALA A 150 -13.94 9.93 27.83
#